data_8f98442f9da61edb14d2bb6b27d26daa
#
_entry.id   8f98442f9da61edb14d2bb6b27d26daa
#
_cell.length_a   1.000
_cell.length_b   1.000
_cell.length_c   1.000
_cell.angle_alpha   90.00
_cell.angle_beta   90.00
_cell.angle_gamma   90.00
#
_symmetry.space_group_name_H-M   'P 1'
#
loop_
_entity.id
_entity.type
_entity.pdbx_description
1 polymer ?
#
loop_
_entity_poly.entity_id
_entity_poly.type
_entity_poly.pdbx_seq_one_letter_code
_entity_poly.pdbx_strand_id
1 'polypeptide(L)'
;MLEFTKVKNPHLYVFGAGGTGGFALEFLSRLFAATEKKVTIDIYDGDAVENKNLKRQNFTVDDLDKNKATALIQRLKRQVINPPTFVEHTSYVIDVNDLEAELLLTLKKMKQRLL
;
A
#
# COMPACT_ATOMS: atom_id res chain seq x y z
N MET A 1 10.47 -19.17 5.69
CA MET A 1 10.37 -17.69 5.83
C MET A 1 10.79 -17.03 4.54
N LEU A 2 10.00 -16.08 4.06
CA LEU A 2 10.39 -15.30 2.89
C LEU A 2 11.62 -14.48 3.25
N GLU A 3 12.71 -14.74 2.60
CA GLU A 3 13.92 -13.94 2.84
C GLU A 3 13.82 -12.63 2.07
N PHE A 4 13.23 -11.63 2.73
CA PHE A 4 13.06 -10.29 2.19
C PHE A 4 14.38 -9.69 1.69
N THR A 5 15.50 -10.08 2.30
CA THR A 5 16.82 -9.64 1.91
C THR A 5 17.22 -10.01 0.48
N LYS A 6 16.61 -11.04 -0.09
CA LYS A 6 16.87 -11.48 -1.46
C LYS A 6 16.08 -10.73 -2.52
N VAL A 7 15.06 -9.98 -2.12
CA VAL A 7 14.22 -9.21 -3.05
C VAL A 7 14.75 -7.80 -3.15
N LYS A 8 15.22 -7.39 -4.33
CA LYS A 8 15.80 -6.06 -4.53
C LYS A 8 14.80 -4.93 -4.52
N ASN A 9 13.69 -5.11 -5.23
CA ASN A 9 12.64 -4.10 -5.36
C ASN A 9 11.28 -4.74 -5.02
N PRO A 10 10.97 -4.91 -3.73
CA PRO A 10 9.69 -5.51 -3.33
C PRO A 10 8.51 -4.68 -3.82
N HIS A 11 7.44 -5.36 -4.22
CA HIS A 11 6.20 -4.73 -4.63
C HIS A 11 5.04 -5.38 -3.88
N LEU A 12 4.28 -4.57 -3.16
CA LEU A 12 3.11 -5.01 -2.42
C LEU A 12 1.84 -4.46 -3.04
N TYR A 13 0.78 -5.25 -2.94
CA TYR A 13 -0.57 -4.85 -3.32
C TYR A 13 -1.45 -4.94 -2.09
N VAL A 14 -2.05 -3.82 -1.69
CA VAL A 14 -2.92 -3.74 -0.51
C VAL A 14 -4.33 -3.43 -0.96
N PHE A 15 -5.25 -4.33 -0.67
CA PHE A 15 -6.65 -4.20 -1.02
C PHE A 15 -7.45 -3.82 0.22
N GLY A 16 -7.87 -2.56 0.27
CA GLY A 16 -8.57 -2.00 1.41
C GLY A 16 -7.66 -1.25 2.36
N ALA A 17 -7.95 0.04 2.56
CA ALA A 17 -7.19 0.93 3.42
C ALA A 17 -7.88 1.19 4.77
N GLY A 18 -9.04 0.57 5.01
CA GLY A 18 -9.74 0.64 6.29
C GLY A 18 -9.35 -0.50 7.21
N GLY A 19 -9.79 -0.44 8.46
CA GLY A 19 -9.60 -1.52 9.44
C GLY A 19 -8.16 -1.98 9.56
N THR A 20 -7.96 -3.29 9.52
CA THR A 20 -6.64 -3.92 9.67
C THR A 20 -5.66 -3.46 8.59
N GLY A 21 -6.13 -3.30 7.35
CA GLY A 21 -5.28 -2.88 6.23
C GLY A 21 -4.63 -1.52 6.45
N GLY A 22 -5.38 -0.56 7.00
CA GLY A 22 -4.86 0.79 7.26
C GLY A 22 -3.77 0.81 8.33
N PHE A 23 -3.93 0.06 9.41
CA PHE A 23 -2.92 -0.03 10.45
C PHE A 23 -1.71 -0.85 10.01
N ALA A 24 -1.96 -1.95 9.31
CA ALA A 24 -0.89 -2.78 8.79
C ALA A 24 0.00 -2.01 7.81
N LEU A 25 -0.61 -1.18 6.97
CA LEU A 25 0.12 -0.37 6.01
C LEU A 25 1.04 0.64 6.70
N GLU A 26 0.58 1.29 7.76
CA GLU A 26 1.44 2.21 8.52
C GLU A 26 2.64 1.48 9.11
N PHE A 27 2.41 0.34 9.74
CA PHE A 27 3.48 -0.48 10.31
C PHE A 27 4.49 -0.92 9.23
N LEU A 28 3.99 -1.46 8.12
CA LEU A 28 4.83 -1.92 7.02
C LEU A 28 5.62 -0.78 6.38
N SER A 29 5.00 0.40 6.24
CA SER A 29 5.67 1.55 5.66
C SER A 29 6.87 1.98 6.50
N ARG A 30 6.73 1.96 7.82
CA ARG A 30 7.84 2.27 8.74
C ARG A 30 8.92 1.19 8.69
N LEU A 31 8.50 -0.08 8.63
CA LEU A 31 9.44 -1.19 8.52
C LEU A 31 10.25 -1.11 7.23
N PHE A 32 9.59 -0.87 6.10
CA PHE A 32 10.26 -0.78 4.81
C PHE A 32 11.13 0.48 4.69
N ALA A 33 10.73 1.58 5.34
CA ALA A 33 11.54 2.79 5.38
C ALA A 33 12.89 2.58 6.08
N ALA A 34 12.94 1.63 7.01
CA ALA A 34 14.17 1.26 7.70
C ALA A 34 15.11 0.39 6.85
N THR A 35 14.64 -0.12 5.73
CA THR A 35 15.47 -0.91 4.80
C THR A 35 16.08 0.00 3.73
N GLU A 36 17.17 -0.44 3.11
CA GLU A 36 17.76 0.29 1.99
C GLU A 36 17.12 -0.07 0.65
N LYS A 37 16.04 -0.83 0.68
CA LYS A 37 15.37 -1.33 -0.52
C LYS A 37 14.34 -0.34 -1.03
N LYS A 38 14.18 -0.28 -2.35
CA LYS A 38 13.10 0.48 -2.98
C LYS A 38 11.84 -0.37 -2.97
N VAL A 39 10.90 -0.02 -2.11
CA VAL A 39 9.63 -0.74 -1.98
C VAL A 39 8.53 0.09 -2.65
N THR A 40 7.71 -0.57 -3.45
CA THR A 40 6.52 0.03 -4.06
C THR A 40 5.29 -0.64 -3.47
N ILE A 41 4.31 0.16 -3.07
CA ILE A 41 3.05 -0.33 -2.50
C ILE A 41 1.89 0.28 -3.27
N ASP A 42 1.11 -0.57 -3.95
CA ASP A 42 -0.16 -0.19 -4.56
C ASP A 42 -1.27 -0.38 -3.55
N ILE A 43 -2.09 0.65 -3.36
CA ILE A 43 -3.17 0.64 -2.38
C ILE A 43 -4.48 0.91 -3.10
N TYR A 44 -5.44 0.00 -2.92
CA TYR A 44 -6.76 0.03 -3.56
C TYR A 44 -7.85 0.25 -2.53
N ASP A 45 -8.64 1.31 -2.66
CA ASP A 45 -9.84 1.51 -1.86
C ASP A 45 -10.80 2.45 -2.57
N GLY A 46 -12.06 2.03 -2.72
CA GLY A 46 -13.09 2.81 -3.38
C GLY A 46 -13.95 3.64 -2.42
N ASP A 47 -13.75 3.54 -1.11
CA ASP A 47 -14.58 4.23 -0.12
C ASP A 47 -14.00 5.57 0.30
N ALA A 48 -14.90 6.46 0.71
CA ALA A 48 -14.53 7.70 1.39
C ALA A 48 -14.50 7.49 2.91
N VAL A 49 -13.68 8.27 3.60
CA VAL A 49 -13.62 8.26 5.05
C VAL A 49 -14.89 8.91 5.62
N GLU A 50 -15.58 8.19 6.50
CA GLU A 50 -16.79 8.64 7.17
C GLU A 50 -16.57 8.74 8.69
N ASN A 51 -17.43 9.46 9.38
CA ASN A 51 -17.37 9.61 10.84
C ASN A 51 -17.29 8.27 11.57
N LYS A 52 -18.05 7.28 11.11
CA LYS A 52 -18.04 5.94 11.72
C LYS A 52 -16.70 5.24 11.65
N ASN A 53 -15.82 5.67 10.75
CA ASN A 53 -14.50 5.06 10.58
C ASN A 53 -13.47 5.56 11.60
N LEU A 54 -13.69 6.74 12.18
CA LEU A 54 -12.67 7.42 13.01
C LEU A 54 -12.32 6.68 14.29
N LYS A 55 -13.23 5.86 14.81
CA LYS A 55 -12.99 5.13 16.06
C LYS A 55 -12.20 3.84 15.88
N ARG A 56 -12.35 3.17 14.75
CA ARG A 56 -11.80 1.82 14.53
C ARG A 56 -10.82 1.71 13.38
N GLN A 57 -10.73 2.73 12.55
CA GLN A 57 -9.83 2.74 11.40
C GLN A 57 -8.76 3.81 11.57
N ASN A 58 -7.71 3.69 10.81
CA ASN A 58 -6.55 4.58 10.92
C ASN A 58 -6.80 5.92 10.20
N PHE A 59 -7.83 6.65 10.61
CA PHE A 59 -8.19 7.94 10.04
C PHE A 59 -8.48 8.97 11.12
N THR A 60 -8.30 10.23 10.77
CA THR A 60 -8.54 11.39 11.64
C THR A 60 -9.65 12.27 11.06
N VAL A 61 -10.09 13.26 11.85
CA VAL A 61 -11.12 14.22 11.40
C VAL A 61 -10.71 14.92 10.10
N ASP A 62 -9.42 15.19 9.94
CA ASP A 62 -8.91 15.85 8.72
C ASP A 62 -9.03 14.97 7.48
N ASP A 63 -9.24 13.68 7.65
CA ASP A 63 -9.39 12.74 6.55
C ASP A 63 -10.83 12.60 6.05
N LEU A 64 -11.81 13.20 6.76
CA LEU A 64 -13.21 13.06 6.40
C LEU A 64 -13.48 13.46 4.94
N ASP A 65 -14.32 12.69 4.29
CA ASP A 65 -14.75 12.83 2.90
C ASP A 65 -13.66 12.55 1.85
N LYS A 66 -12.43 12.33 2.26
CA LYS A 66 -11.37 11.89 1.34
C LYS A 66 -11.48 10.40 1.06
N ASN A 67 -11.03 9.98 -0.11
CA ASN A 67 -10.86 8.56 -0.39
C ASN A 67 -9.89 7.94 0.63
N LYS A 68 -10.18 6.74 1.10
CA LYS A 68 -9.38 6.09 2.16
C LYS A 68 -7.93 5.85 1.75
N ALA A 69 -7.70 5.40 0.52
CA ALA A 69 -6.34 5.20 0.03
C ALA A 69 -5.59 6.53 -0.07
N THR A 70 -6.22 7.55 -0.63
CA THR A 70 -5.67 8.90 -0.74
C THR A 70 -5.27 9.48 0.61
N ALA A 71 -6.20 9.44 1.57
CA ALA A 71 -5.97 9.99 2.92
C ALA A 71 -4.80 9.32 3.61
N LEU A 72 -4.76 7.99 3.55
CA LEU A 72 -3.72 7.22 4.21
C LEU A 72 -2.35 7.48 3.57
N ILE A 73 -2.26 7.47 2.25
CA ILE A 73 -1.01 7.74 1.54
C ILE A 73 -0.48 9.15 1.86
N GLN A 74 -1.35 10.15 1.82
CA GLN A 74 -0.95 11.53 2.12
C GLN A 74 -0.35 11.66 3.52
N ARG A 75 -0.96 10.99 4.50
CA ARG A 75 -0.45 11.02 5.87
C ARG A 75 0.86 10.26 6.01
N LEU A 76 0.96 9.08 5.44
CA LEU A 76 2.18 8.28 5.55
C LEU A 76 3.38 8.94 4.87
N LYS A 77 3.16 9.62 3.75
CA LYS A 77 4.22 10.41 3.10
C LYS A 77 4.78 11.52 3.99
N ARG A 78 3.95 12.08 4.87
CA ARG A 78 4.37 13.13 5.79
C ARG A 78 5.00 12.61 7.06
N GLN A 79 4.53 11.46 7.55
CA GLN A 79 4.91 10.93 8.86
C GLN A 79 6.10 9.97 8.81
N VAL A 80 6.32 9.31 7.70
CA VAL A 80 7.37 8.31 7.58
C VAL A 80 8.58 8.91 6.85
N ILE A 81 9.75 8.84 7.46
CA ILE A 81 10.99 9.30 6.83
C ILE A 81 11.40 8.27 5.78
N ASN A 82 11.71 8.74 4.57
CA ASN A 82 12.04 7.88 3.44
C ASN A 82 10.96 6.81 3.19
N PRO A 83 9.71 7.24 2.96
CA PRO A 83 8.62 6.28 2.80
C PRO A 83 8.80 5.44 1.53
N PRO A 84 8.14 4.27 1.47
CA PRO A 84 8.00 3.55 0.21
C PRO A 84 7.36 4.40 -0.88
N THR A 85 7.48 3.98 -2.12
CA THR A 85 6.71 4.57 -3.22
C THR A 85 5.29 4.05 -3.15
N PHE A 86 4.32 4.95 -2.99
CA PHE A 86 2.90 4.59 -2.96
C PHE A 86 2.25 4.85 -4.32
N VAL A 87 1.47 3.89 -4.79
CA VAL A 87 0.63 4.03 -5.97
C VAL A 87 -0.83 3.98 -5.54
N GLU A 88 -1.53 5.08 -5.76
CA GLU A 88 -2.91 5.28 -5.30
C GLU A 88 -3.91 4.74 -6.31
N HIS A 89 -4.88 3.95 -5.82
CA HIS A 89 -6.02 3.50 -6.60
C HIS A 89 -7.30 3.79 -5.82
N THR A 90 -8.14 4.64 -6.36
CA THR A 90 -9.35 5.13 -5.68
C THR A 90 -10.60 4.35 -6.05
N SER A 91 -10.45 3.12 -6.46
CA SER A 91 -11.55 2.24 -6.86
C SER A 91 -11.29 0.81 -6.39
N TYR A 92 -12.38 0.10 -6.09
CA TYR A 92 -12.35 -1.36 -5.94
C TYR A 92 -12.42 -2.08 -7.28
N VAL A 93 -12.79 -1.37 -8.34
CA VAL A 93 -12.87 -1.97 -9.67
C VAL A 93 -11.45 -2.15 -10.15
N ILE A 94 -10.99 -3.35 -9.94
CA ILE A 94 -9.76 -3.83 -10.51
C ILE A 94 -10.18 -4.58 -11.74
N ASP A 95 -9.69 -4.17 -12.89
CA ASP A 95 -9.80 -5.04 -14.05
C ASP A 95 -8.95 -6.26 -13.74
N VAL A 96 -9.62 -7.39 -13.52
CA VAL A 96 -8.95 -8.63 -13.13
C VAL A 96 -7.89 -9.01 -14.15
N ASN A 97 -8.12 -8.72 -15.43
CA ASN A 97 -7.17 -9.01 -16.48
C ASN A 97 -5.91 -8.14 -16.37
N ASP A 98 -6.09 -6.84 -16.07
CA ASP A 98 -4.95 -5.94 -15.89
C ASP A 98 -4.15 -6.30 -14.64
N LEU A 99 -4.83 -6.61 -13.53
CA LEU A 99 -4.16 -7.02 -12.30
C LEU A 99 -3.41 -8.34 -12.52
N GLU A 100 -4.01 -9.31 -13.17
CA GLU A 100 -3.38 -10.58 -13.49
C GLU A 100 -2.13 -10.37 -14.35
N ALA A 101 -2.23 -9.53 -15.37
CA ALA A 101 -1.10 -9.20 -16.24
C ALA A 101 0.03 -8.50 -15.46
N GLU A 102 -0.30 -7.55 -14.59
CA GLU A 102 0.68 -6.88 -13.73
C GLU A 102 1.35 -7.84 -12.76
N LEU A 103 0.58 -8.71 -12.12
CA LEU A 103 1.12 -9.70 -11.20
C LEU A 103 2.04 -10.69 -11.92
N LEU A 104 1.64 -11.15 -13.09
CA LEU A 104 2.47 -12.05 -13.91
C LEU A 104 3.76 -11.37 -14.35
N LEU A 105 3.69 -10.10 -14.75
CA LEU A 105 4.87 -9.33 -15.14
C LEU A 105 5.81 -9.13 -13.95
N THR A 106 5.27 -8.82 -12.78
CA THR A 106 6.03 -8.65 -11.55
C THR A 106 6.72 -9.96 -11.18
N LEU A 107 5.99 -11.08 -11.22
CA LEU A 107 6.55 -12.40 -10.94
C LEU A 107 7.65 -12.78 -11.92
N LYS A 108 7.48 -12.47 -13.20
CA LYS A 108 8.51 -12.69 -14.22
C LYS A 108 9.78 -11.90 -13.90
N LYS A 109 9.65 -10.64 -13.55
CA LYS A 109 10.79 -9.79 -13.20
C LYS A 109 11.51 -10.31 -11.96
N MET A 110 10.76 -10.75 -10.96
CA MET A 110 11.33 -11.35 -9.76
C MET A 110 12.09 -12.63 -10.09
N LYS A 111 11.52 -13.50 -10.90
CA LYS A 111 12.15 -14.75 -11.32
C LYS A 111 13.45 -14.49 -12.08
N GLN A 112 13.47 -13.52 -12.98
CA GLN A 112 14.68 -13.15 -13.72
C GLN A 112 15.79 -12.62 -12.82
N ARG A 113 15.42 -11.94 -11.73
CA ARG A 113 16.41 -11.40 -10.77
C ARG A 113 16.97 -12.46 -9.82
N LEU A 114 16.22 -13.54 -9.62
CA LEU A 114 16.64 -14.64 -8.75
C LEU A 114 17.49 -15.69 -9.48
N LEU A 115 17.51 -15.65 -10.78
CA LEU A 115 18.34 -16.48 -11.60
C LEU A 115 19.66 -15.76 -11.91
#